data_7f0201ff807fd4c64836a76508c74f81
#
_entry.id   7f0201ff807fd4c64836a76508c74f81
#
_cell.length_a   1.000
_cell.length_b   1.000
_cell.length_c   1.000
_cell.angle_alpha   90.00
_cell.angle_beta   90.00
_cell.angle_gamma   90.00
#
_symmetry.space_group_name_H-M   'P 1'
#
loop_
_entity.id
_entity.type
_entity.pdbx_description
1 polymer ?
#
loop_
_entity_poly.entity_id
_entity_poly.type
_entity_poly.pdbx_seq_one_letter_code
_entity_poly.pdbx_strand_id
1 'polypeptide(L)'
;MTRCKNCMRTLALALTLVLSLSISVPARAAVNETNAHRLNALGLFLGTGSGYNLGGSATRLHGIIMLTRMLGEEDAALSFDGPCPFSDVAAGKPSAYTGYAFAQGYTTGVSATTFNPGGALSFKH
;
A
#
# COMPACT_ATOMS: atom_id res chain seq x y z
N MET A 1 63.68 0.55 2.09
CA MET A 1 62.65 1.55 1.74
C MET A 1 61.56 1.09 0.81
N THR A 2 61.49 -0.17 0.41
CA THR A 2 60.55 -0.71 -0.59
C THR A 2 59.23 -1.29 0.02
N ARG A 3 59.16 -1.48 1.35
CA ARG A 3 57.98 -2.06 2.00
C ARG A 3 56.78 -1.10 2.16
N CYS A 4 57.02 0.20 2.17
CA CYS A 4 55.96 1.19 2.43
C CYS A 4 55.11 1.52 1.19
N LYS A 5 55.65 1.37 -0.01
CA LYS A 5 54.93 1.68 -1.26
C LYS A 5 53.82 0.64 -1.61
N ASN A 6 54.05 -0.61 -1.25
CA ASN A 6 53.07 -1.67 -1.52
C ASN A 6 51.91 -1.64 -0.49
N CYS A 7 52.18 -1.24 0.76
CA CYS A 7 51.16 -1.08 1.78
C CYS A 7 50.18 0.07 1.46
N MET A 8 50.68 1.18 0.94
CA MET A 8 49.85 2.31 0.50
C MET A 8 49.02 1.99 -0.76
N ARG A 9 49.54 1.16 -1.66
CA ARG A 9 48.79 0.74 -2.87
C ARG A 9 47.69 -0.23 -2.54
N THR A 10 47.89 -1.16 -1.61
CA THR A 10 46.84 -2.09 -1.13
C THR A 10 45.79 -1.39 -0.32
N LEU A 11 46.17 -0.37 0.48
CA LEU A 11 45.21 0.43 1.25
C LEU A 11 44.35 1.31 0.35
N ALA A 12 44.93 1.90 -0.72
CA ALA A 12 44.20 2.69 -1.69
C ALA A 12 43.21 1.83 -2.52
N LEU A 13 43.61 0.61 -2.92
CA LEU A 13 42.74 -0.32 -3.64
C LEU A 13 41.61 -0.86 -2.76
N ALA A 14 41.81 -1.08 -1.46
CA ALA A 14 40.79 -1.48 -0.54
C ALA A 14 39.76 -0.35 -0.26
N LEU A 15 40.23 0.91 -0.20
CA LEU A 15 39.38 2.07 0.03
C LEU A 15 38.48 2.39 -1.18
N THR A 16 38.99 2.19 -2.41
CA THR A 16 38.19 2.37 -3.63
C THR A 16 37.13 1.26 -3.81
N LEU A 17 37.37 0.05 -3.32
CA LEU A 17 36.40 -1.05 -3.40
C LEU A 17 35.23 -0.88 -2.42
N VAL A 18 35.47 -0.24 -1.27
CA VAL A 18 34.41 0.01 -0.26
C VAL A 18 33.50 1.18 -0.68
N LEU A 19 34.00 2.12 -1.49
CA LEU A 19 33.22 3.28 -1.93
C LEU A 19 32.26 2.97 -3.11
N SER A 20 32.39 1.81 -3.75
CA SER A 20 31.54 1.43 -4.89
C SER A 20 30.29 0.61 -4.49
N LEU A 21 30.07 0.34 -3.21
CA LEU A 21 28.78 -0.15 -2.71
C LEU A 21 27.82 1.02 -2.48
N SER A 22 27.63 1.82 -3.50
CA SER A 22 26.48 2.73 -3.57
C SER A 22 25.24 1.84 -3.63
N ILE A 23 24.54 1.72 -2.51
CA ILE A 23 23.21 1.12 -2.45
C ILE A 23 22.34 2.00 -3.37
N SER A 24 22.24 1.62 -4.62
CA SER A 24 21.29 2.22 -5.55
C SER A 24 19.89 1.80 -5.06
N VAL A 25 19.29 2.62 -4.20
CA VAL A 25 17.85 2.53 -3.95
C VAL A 25 17.19 2.68 -5.32
N PRO A 26 16.45 1.69 -5.81
CA PRO A 26 15.84 1.79 -7.12
C PRO A 26 14.97 3.06 -7.15
N ALA A 27 15.22 3.96 -8.09
CA ALA A 27 14.53 5.23 -8.24
C ALA A 27 12.99 5.08 -8.25
N ARG A 28 12.50 3.90 -8.63
CA ARG A 28 11.08 3.53 -8.63
C ARG A 28 10.48 3.41 -7.23
N ALA A 29 11.24 2.95 -6.23
CA ALA A 29 10.76 2.87 -4.85
C ALA A 29 10.59 4.28 -4.26
N ALA A 30 11.52 5.19 -4.52
CA ALA A 30 11.46 6.57 -4.04
C ALA A 30 10.27 7.35 -4.65
N VAL A 31 9.96 7.15 -5.93
CA VAL A 31 8.79 7.78 -6.59
C VAL A 31 7.48 7.24 -5.99
N ASN A 32 7.38 5.95 -5.74
CA ASN A 32 6.18 5.35 -5.15
C ASN A 32 5.94 5.86 -3.73
N GLU A 33 6.99 6.03 -2.93
CA GLU A 33 6.90 6.58 -1.58
C GLU A 33 6.44 8.04 -1.59
N THR A 34 6.98 8.87 -2.48
CA THR A 34 6.54 10.24 -2.67
C THR A 34 5.05 10.33 -3.03
N ASN A 35 4.57 9.45 -3.90
CA ASN A 35 3.16 9.40 -4.28
C ASN A 35 2.27 8.91 -3.11
N ALA A 36 2.74 7.93 -2.32
CA ALA A 36 2.04 7.49 -1.12
C ALA A 36 1.91 8.61 -0.09
N HIS A 37 2.96 9.43 0.12
CA HIS A 37 2.90 10.61 0.98
C HIS A 37 1.89 11.64 0.47
N ARG A 38 1.80 11.87 -0.83
CA ARG A 38 0.80 12.78 -1.40
C ARG A 38 -0.63 12.28 -1.18
N LEU A 39 -0.87 10.99 -1.39
CA LEU A 39 -2.18 10.37 -1.13
C LEU A 39 -2.53 10.38 0.37
N ASN A 40 -1.52 10.23 1.24
CA ASN A 40 -1.70 10.34 2.68
C ASN A 40 -2.08 11.76 3.09
N ALA A 41 -1.42 12.78 2.55
CA ALA A 41 -1.75 14.18 2.81
C ALA A 41 -3.17 14.56 2.39
N LEU A 42 -3.74 13.84 1.40
CA LEU A 42 -5.13 13.97 0.97
C LEU A 42 -6.10 13.10 1.77
N GLY A 43 -5.63 12.35 2.77
CA GLY A 43 -6.47 11.41 3.54
C GLY A 43 -6.90 10.16 2.79
N LEU A 44 -6.44 9.96 1.54
CA LEU A 44 -6.87 8.85 0.68
C LEU A 44 -6.18 7.54 1.02
N PHE A 45 -4.92 7.60 1.45
CA PHE A 45 -4.09 6.43 1.77
C PHE A 45 -3.39 6.61 3.11
N LEU A 46 -3.94 6.01 4.17
CA LEU A 46 -3.42 6.20 5.53
C LEU A 46 -2.22 5.29 5.84
N GLY A 47 -1.97 4.29 5.00
CA GLY A 47 -0.90 3.33 5.24
C GLY A 47 -1.19 2.37 6.39
N THR A 48 -0.15 1.80 6.95
CA THR A 48 -0.16 0.96 8.14
C THR A 48 0.62 1.63 9.26
N GLY A 49 0.50 1.17 10.50
CA GLY A 49 1.28 1.73 11.62
C GLY A 49 2.81 1.70 11.44
N SER A 50 3.30 0.92 10.47
CA SER A 50 4.72 0.75 10.14
C SER A 50 5.12 1.29 8.77
N GLY A 51 4.24 2.04 8.08
CA GLY A 51 4.50 2.63 6.76
C GLY A 51 3.42 2.30 5.73
N TYR A 52 3.74 2.44 4.45
CA TYR A 52 2.75 2.30 3.36
C TYR A 52 2.63 0.90 2.78
N ASN A 53 3.53 -0.03 3.13
CA ASN A 53 3.55 -1.40 2.58
C ASN A 53 3.46 -1.44 1.04
N LEU A 54 4.25 -0.61 0.36
CA LEU A 54 4.21 -0.44 -1.10
C LEU A 54 4.62 -1.69 -1.89
N GLY A 55 5.24 -2.67 -1.24
CA GLY A 55 5.57 -3.97 -1.83
C GLY A 55 4.41 -4.97 -1.80
N GLY A 56 3.35 -4.69 -1.05
CA GLY A 56 2.17 -5.54 -0.95
C GLY A 56 1.15 -5.27 -2.06
N SER A 57 0.35 -6.27 -2.39
CA SER A 57 -0.78 -6.08 -3.30
C SER A 57 -1.93 -5.38 -2.59
N ALA A 58 -2.56 -4.42 -3.26
CA ALA A 58 -3.81 -3.84 -2.78
C ALA A 58 -4.91 -4.90 -2.77
N THR A 59 -5.66 -4.98 -1.68
CA THR A 59 -6.79 -5.89 -1.55
C THR A 59 -8.09 -5.24 -2.02
N ARG A 60 -9.10 -6.05 -2.27
CA ARG A 60 -10.45 -5.57 -2.63
C ARG A 60 -11.03 -4.65 -1.56
N LEU A 61 -10.84 -4.98 -0.28
CA LEU A 61 -11.28 -4.12 0.82
C LEU A 61 -10.55 -2.77 0.80
N HIS A 62 -9.25 -2.76 0.57
CA HIS A 62 -8.50 -1.50 0.42
C HIS A 62 -9.04 -0.66 -0.73
N GLY A 63 -9.41 -1.29 -1.86
CA GLY A 63 -10.03 -0.59 -3.00
C GLY A 63 -11.33 0.12 -2.64
N ILE A 64 -12.23 -0.54 -1.91
CA ILE A 64 -13.50 0.07 -1.46
C ILE A 64 -13.24 1.22 -0.48
N ILE A 65 -12.35 1.05 0.50
CA ILE A 65 -12.01 2.11 1.45
C ILE A 65 -11.43 3.34 0.72
N MET A 66 -10.52 3.13 -0.22
CA MET A 66 -9.96 4.24 -1.00
C MET A 66 -11.02 4.91 -1.87
N LEU A 67 -11.91 4.15 -2.49
CA LEU A 67 -13.00 4.68 -3.31
C LEU A 67 -13.92 5.60 -2.49
N THR A 68 -14.40 5.13 -1.33
CA THR A 68 -15.28 5.92 -0.47
C THR A 68 -14.61 7.21 0.02
N ARG A 69 -13.30 7.17 0.31
CA ARG A 69 -12.51 8.38 0.64
C ARG A 69 -12.39 9.34 -0.53
N MET A 70 -12.12 8.82 -1.72
CA MET A 70 -12.03 9.64 -2.94
C MET A 70 -13.35 10.35 -3.27
N LEU A 71 -14.47 9.72 -2.96
CA LEU A 71 -15.81 10.29 -3.14
C LEU A 71 -16.20 11.25 -2.01
N GLY A 72 -15.42 11.33 -0.92
CA GLY A 72 -15.77 12.12 0.26
C GLY A 72 -16.88 11.51 1.11
N GLU A 73 -17.10 10.22 0.99
CA GLU A 73 -18.22 9.48 1.61
C GLU A 73 -17.77 8.60 2.79
N GLU A 74 -16.56 8.79 3.31
CA GLU A 74 -16.03 7.96 4.40
C GLU A 74 -16.90 8.02 5.65
N ASP A 75 -17.34 9.22 6.05
CA ASP A 75 -18.19 9.38 7.23
C ASP A 75 -19.55 8.69 7.05
N ALA A 76 -20.14 8.79 5.86
CA ALA A 76 -21.37 8.08 5.52
C ALA A 76 -21.18 6.56 5.56
N ALA A 77 -20.07 6.06 5.03
CA ALA A 77 -19.75 4.63 5.07
C ALA A 77 -19.52 4.13 6.49
N LEU A 78 -18.82 4.89 7.32
CA LEU A 78 -18.56 4.50 8.72
C LEU A 78 -19.79 4.58 9.61
N SER A 79 -20.75 5.44 9.27
CA SER A 79 -22.03 5.60 9.96
C SER A 79 -23.14 4.68 9.40
N PHE A 80 -22.80 3.87 8.39
CA PHE A 80 -23.78 3.00 7.74
C PHE A 80 -24.21 1.87 8.69
N ASP A 81 -25.49 1.81 9.00
CA ASP A 81 -26.14 0.83 9.87
C ASP A 81 -26.97 -0.22 9.10
N GLY A 82 -26.97 -0.12 7.78
CA GLY A 82 -27.65 -1.06 6.90
C GLY A 82 -26.96 -2.43 6.84
N PRO A 83 -27.63 -3.43 6.27
CA PRO A 83 -27.10 -4.78 6.20
C PRO A 83 -25.90 -4.88 5.25
N CYS A 84 -24.87 -5.61 5.69
CA CYS A 84 -23.80 -6.08 4.82
C CYS A 84 -24.16 -7.51 4.36
N PRO A 85 -24.36 -7.77 3.06
CA PRO A 85 -24.75 -9.09 2.58
C PRO A 85 -23.61 -10.12 2.61
N PHE A 86 -22.37 -9.68 2.85
CA PHE A 86 -21.18 -10.50 2.71
C PHE A 86 -20.78 -11.16 4.03
N SER A 87 -20.88 -12.49 4.09
CA SER A 87 -20.58 -13.28 5.28
C SER A 87 -19.08 -13.44 5.56
N ASP A 88 -18.23 -13.18 4.57
CA ASP A 88 -16.77 -13.29 4.67
C ASP A 88 -16.07 -11.98 5.05
N VAL A 89 -16.86 -10.94 5.37
CA VAL A 89 -16.33 -9.66 5.82
C VAL A 89 -16.42 -9.55 7.34
N ALA A 90 -15.32 -9.18 7.97
CA ALA A 90 -15.28 -8.98 9.41
C ALA A 90 -16.25 -7.87 9.86
N ALA A 91 -16.90 -8.09 11.01
CA ALA A 91 -17.78 -7.09 11.61
C ALA A 91 -17.05 -5.78 11.96
N GLY A 92 -17.80 -4.69 12.07
CA GLY A 92 -17.29 -3.36 12.36
C GLY A 92 -16.96 -2.55 11.11
N LYS A 93 -15.84 -1.81 11.10
CA LYS A 93 -15.49 -0.95 9.97
C LYS A 93 -15.46 -1.65 8.61
N PRO A 94 -14.88 -2.86 8.45
CA PRO A 94 -14.91 -3.57 7.18
C PRO A 94 -16.32 -3.79 6.64
N SER A 95 -17.25 -4.24 7.49
CA SER A 95 -18.65 -4.48 7.10
C SER A 95 -19.40 -3.18 6.82
N ALA A 96 -19.10 -2.09 7.52
CA ALA A 96 -19.68 -0.77 7.26
C ALA A 96 -19.29 -0.26 5.87
N TYR A 97 -18.00 -0.28 5.53
CA TYR A 97 -17.53 0.11 4.19
C TYR A 97 -18.12 -0.75 3.08
N THR A 98 -18.12 -2.08 3.25
CA THR A 98 -18.60 -2.99 2.18
C THR A 98 -20.11 -3.00 2.06
N GLY A 99 -20.84 -2.89 3.18
CA GLY A 99 -22.31 -2.76 3.20
C GLY A 99 -22.76 -1.45 2.54
N TYR A 100 -22.10 -0.34 2.88
CA TYR A 100 -22.33 0.95 2.23
C TYR A 100 -22.05 0.89 0.73
N ALA A 101 -20.90 0.38 0.34
CA ALA A 101 -20.53 0.27 -1.07
C ALA A 101 -21.48 -0.63 -1.87
N PHE A 102 -22.00 -1.68 -1.24
CA PHE A 102 -23.05 -2.51 -1.85
C PHE A 102 -24.35 -1.74 -2.01
N ALA A 103 -24.80 -1.01 -0.99
CA ALA A 103 -26.03 -0.21 -1.03
C ALA A 103 -25.96 0.91 -2.09
N GLN A 104 -24.77 1.50 -2.29
CA GLN A 104 -24.53 2.51 -3.33
C GLN A 104 -24.31 1.92 -4.73
N GLY A 105 -24.21 0.60 -4.87
CA GLY A 105 -23.95 -0.05 -6.14
C GLY A 105 -22.48 0.00 -6.60
N TYR A 106 -21.54 0.36 -5.72
CA TYR A 106 -20.11 0.40 -6.04
C TYR A 106 -19.49 -1.00 -6.14
N THR A 107 -20.13 -1.99 -5.53
CA THR A 107 -19.73 -3.39 -5.61
C THR A 107 -20.94 -4.30 -5.58
N THR A 108 -20.82 -5.45 -6.24
CA THR A 108 -21.79 -6.55 -6.17
C THR A 108 -21.21 -7.78 -5.44
N GLY A 109 -19.97 -7.67 -4.93
CA GLY A 109 -19.22 -8.81 -4.42
C GLY A 109 -18.65 -9.71 -5.52
N VAL A 110 -18.13 -10.86 -5.14
CA VAL A 110 -17.75 -11.94 -6.06
C VAL A 110 -18.90 -12.95 -6.20
N SER A 111 -19.83 -12.96 -5.24
CA SER A 111 -21.11 -13.64 -5.27
C SER A 111 -22.12 -12.84 -4.42
N ALA A 112 -23.35 -13.28 -4.35
CA ALA A 112 -24.40 -12.64 -3.56
C ALA A 112 -24.05 -12.50 -2.05
N THR A 113 -23.22 -13.40 -1.53
CA THR A 113 -22.88 -13.46 -0.10
C THR A 113 -21.38 -13.41 0.18
N THR A 114 -20.54 -13.24 -0.85
CA THR A 114 -19.06 -13.25 -0.72
C THR A 114 -18.46 -12.02 -1.37
N PHE A 115 -17.66 -11.30 -0.61
CA PHE A 115 -16.92 -10.10 -1.09
C PHE A 115 -15.48 -10.41 -1.48
N ASN A 116 -14.83 -11.38 -0.80
CA ASN A 116 -13.41 -11.69 -0.87
C ASN A 116 -12.51 -10.49 -0.50
N PRO A 117 -12.58 -10.00 0.77
CA PRO A 117 -11.91 -8.76 1.19
C PRO A 117 -10.39 -8.80 1.01
N GLY A 118 -9.76 -9.96 1.21
CA GLY A 118 -8.32 -10.19 1.05
C GLY A 118 -7.88 -10.45 -0.39
N GLY A 119 -8.81 -10.62 -1.32
CA GLY A 119 -8.49 -10.87 -2.72
C GLY A 119 -7.72 -9.70 -3.33
N ALA A 120 -6.75 -10.00 -4.21
CA ALA A 120 -5.98 -8.96 -4.89
C ALA A 120 -6.90 -8.09 -5.76
N LEU A 121 -6.68 -6.77 -5.70
CA LEU A 121 -7.33 -5.84 -6.61
C LEU A 121 -6.59 -5.93 -7.95
N SER A 122 -7.28 -6.40 -8.98
CA SER A 122 -6.75 -6.48 -10.34
C SER A 122 -7.57 -5.61 -11.28
N PHE A 123 -6.90 -4.94 -12.20
CA PHE A 123 -7.58 -4.29 -13.32
C PHE A 123 -7.89 -5.35 -14.36
N LYS A 124 -9.18 -5.50 -14.68
CA LYS A 124 -9.58 -6.29 -15.84
C LYS A 124 -9.51 -5.35 -17.05
N HIS A 125 -8.64 -5.68 -17.99
CA HIS A 125 -8.57 -5.00 -19.28
C HIS A 125 -9.72 -5.43 -20.15
#